data_e40b3edf79de2d3e4922350a9204f5b9
#
_entry.id   e40b3edf79de2d3e4922350a9204f5b9
#
_cell.length_a   1.000
_cell.length_b   1.000
_cell.length_c   1.000
_cell.angle_alpha   90.00
_cell.angle_beta   90.00
_cell.angle_gamma   90.00
#
_symmetry.space_group_name_H-M   'P 1'
#
loop_
_entity.id
_entity.type
_entity.pdbx_description
1 polymer ?
#
loop_
_entity_poly.entity_id
_entity_poly.type
_entity_poly.pdbx_seq_one_letter_code
_entity_poly.pdbx_strand_id
1 'polypeptide(L)'
;MQAVIFDMDGVLIDTEKVSKQAFTEAFESVGLNFTEELYQQILGRSLKDIEVFLEETFQHPSIAHQIIQQREIEFAKYYQTHPVEVKSGIFDFLAFIKNRRLKTAVATSAKESIAVPLLEQAGLIQHFDTFTFGSQVKEAKPHPELFLKAAASLAVRPEKAVVIEDSESGIIAANQGGFQAVFIPETEPTQSFRQQYNFSYYQQVQDFQASLQR
;
A
#
# COMPACT_ATOMS: atom_id res chain seq x y z
N MET A 1 10.43 2.11 19.65
CA MET A 1 9.55 2.63 18.60
C MET A 1 9.23 4.09 18.86
N GLN A 2 9.40 4.95 17.85
CA GLN A 2 9.12 6.40 17.92
C GLN A 2 8.08 6.83 16.88
N ALA A 3 7.92 6.03 15.82
CA ALA A 3 6.96 6.29 14.77
C ALA A 3 6.36 5.00 14.21
N VAL A 4 5.17 5.13 13.60
CA VAL A 4 4.51 4.12 12.79
C VAL A 4 4.25 4.71 11.41
N ILE A 5 4.72 4.04 10.37
CA ILE A 5 4.54 4.40 8.97
C ILE A 5 3.61 3.36 8.37
N PHE A 6 2.52 3.80 7.79
CA PHE A 6 1.50 2.94 7.21
C PHE A 6 1.57 2.98 5.69
N ASP A 7 1.52 1.82 5.04
CA ASP A 7 0.97 1.81 3.70
C ASP A 7 -0.51 2.19 3.71
N MET A 8 -1.07 2.52 2.57
CA MET A 8 -2.46 2.95 2.45
C MET A 8 -3.37 1.81 1.99
N ASP A 9 -3.12 1.31 0.80
CA ASP A 9 -3.95 0.30 0.15
C ASP A 9 -3.78 -1.06 0.84
N GLY A 10 -4.87 -1.72 1.21
CA GLY A 10 -4.81 -2.99 1.93
C GLY A 10 -4.46 -2.88 3.43
N VAL A 11 -3.87 -1.76 3.88
CA VAL A 11 -3.52 -1.51 5.30
C VAL A 11 -4.51 -0.57 5.98
N LEU A 12 -4.68 0.64 5.46
CA LEU A 12 -5.59 1.66 6.01
C LEU A 12 -7.00 1.54 5.43
N ILE A 13 -7.09 1.33 4.12
CA ILE A 13 -8.33 1.27 3.35
C ILE A 13 -8.39 -0.01 2.51
N ASP A 14 -9.59 -0.55 2.34
CA ASP A 14 -9.84 -1.75 1.55
C ASP A 14 -10.11 -1.34 0.09
N THR A 15 -9.06 -1.38 -0.73
CA THR A 15 -9.14 -1.00 -2.15
C THR A 15 -9.01 -2.18 -3.11
N GLU A 16 -8.74 -3.39 -2.62
CA GLU A 16 -8.39 -4.53 -3.47
C GLU A 16 -9.52 -4.92 -4.43
N LYS A 17 -10.75 -5.05 -3.92
CA LYS A 17 -11.92 -5.38 -4.77
C LYS A 17 -12.15 -4.35 -5.84
N VAL A 18 -12.03 -3.06 -5.49
CA VAL A 18 -12.20 -1.94 -6.42
C VAL A 18 -11.08 -1.92 -7.44
N SER A 19 -9.85 -2.18 -7.02
CA SER A 19 -8.69 -2.30 -7.92
C SER A 19 -8.88 -3.42 -8.93
N LYS A 20 -9.34 -4.60 -8.49
CA LYS A 20 -9.63 -5.74 -9.38
C LYS A 20 -10.72 -5.41 -10.40
N GLN A 21 -11.82 -4.78 -9.95
CA GLN A 21 -12.88 -4.34 -10.83
C GLN A 21 -12.37 -3.31 -11.86
N ALA A 22 -11.62 -2.31 -11.42
CA ALA A 22 -11.06 -1.29 -12.30
C ALA A 22 -10.11 -1.88 -13.36
N PHE A 23 -9.31 -2.90 -12.99
CA PHE A 23 -8.51 -3.64 -13.98
C PHE A 23 -9.40 -4.42 -14.96
N THR A 24 -10.46 -5.07 -14.49
CA THR A 24 -11.39 -5.78 -15.38
C THR A 24 -11.97 -4.84 -16.44
N GLU A 25 -12.49 -3.69 -16.02
CA GLU A 25 -13.04 -2.66 -16.92
C GLU A 25 -11.96 -2.09 -17.87
N ALA A 26 -10.74 -1.90 -17.38
CA ALA A 26 -9.62 -1.41 -18.18
C ALA A 26 -9.21 -2.40 -19.29
N PHE A 27 -9.14 -3.70 -18.97
CA PHE A 27 -8.84 -4.74 -19.96
C PHE A 27 -9.95 -4.87 -21.00
N GLU A 28 -11.21 -4.84 -20.58
CA GLU A 28 -12.35 -4.88 -21.48
C GLU A 28 -12.34 -3.69 -22.46
N SER A 29 -11.91 -2.51 -22.02
CA SER A 29 -11.85 -1.30 -22.87
C SER A 29 -10.89 -1.42 -24.06
N VAL A 30 -9.90 -2.31 -23.97
CA VAL A 30 -8.95 -2.61 -25.06
C VAL A 30 -9.24 -3.95 -25.73
N GLY A 31 -10.39 -4.57 -25.44
CA GLY A 31 -10.83 -5.85 -26.05
C GLY A 31 -10.09 -7.08 -25.52
N LEU A 32 -9.49 -7.00 -24.32
CA LEU A 32 -8.80 -8.10 -23.65
C LEU A 32 -9.58 -8.58 -22.44
N ASN A 33 -9.39 -9.86 -22.07
CA ASN A 33 -9.94 -10.42 -20.85
C ASN A 33 -8.94 -10.32 -19.70
N PHE A 34 -9.39 -9.84 -18.55
CA PHE A 34 -8.62 -9.88 -17.30
C PHE A 34 -8.89 -11.19 -16.59
N THR A 35 -7.92 -12.09 -16.58
CA THR A 35 -8.06 -13.42 -15.97
C THR A 35 -7.56 -13.45 -14.54
N GLU A 36 -8.01 -14.45 -13.77
CA GLU A 36 -7.53 -14.65 -12.39
C GLU A 36 -6.01 -14.87 -12.35
N GLU A 37 -5.45 -15.56 -13.33
CA GLU A 37 -4.01 -15.80 -13.43
C GLU A 37 -3.23 -14.50 -13.62
N LEU A 38 -3.73 -13.58 -14.45
CA LEU A 38 -3.14 -12.25 -14.60
C LEU A 38 -3.25 -11.43 -13.32
N TYR A 39 -4.41 -11.50 -12.65
CA TYR A 39 -4.61 -10.81 -11.37
C TYR A 39 -3.57 -11.26 -10.34
N GLN A 40 -3.39 -12.56 -10.16
CA GLN A 40 -2.40 -13.11 -9.22
C GLN A 40 -0.95 -12.68 -9.54
N GLN A 41 -0.64 -12.44 -10.81
CA GLN A 41 0.69 -11.99 -11.22
C GLN A 41 0.94 -10.49 -10.96
N ILE A 42 -0.11 -9.68 -10.88
CA ILE A 42 0.02 -8.24 -10.63
C ILE A 42 -0.24 -7.85 -9.18
N LEU A 43 -0.77 -8.76 -8.38
CA LEU A 43 -1.10 -8.51 -6.97
C LEU A 43 0.13 -8.04 -6.19
N GLY A 44 -0.03 -6.96 -5.40
CA GLY A 44 1.04 -6.38 -4.58
C GLY A 44 2.16 -5.65 -5.36
N ARG A 45 2.03 -5.48 -6.69
CA ARG A 45 2.96 -4.67 -7.48
C ARG A 45 2.51 -3.21 -7.56
N SER A 46 3.47 -2.31 -7.77
CA SER A 46 3.14 -0.93 -8.11
C SER A 46 2.54 -0.84 -9.52
N LEU A 47 1.73 0.21 -9.81
CA LEU A 47 1.18 0.40 -11.16
C LEU A 47 2.27 0.51 -12.23
N LYS A 48 3.43 1.09 -11.89
CA LYS A 48 4.59 1.16 -12.78
C LYS A 48 5.14 -0.24 -13.12
N ASP A 49 5.27 -1.11 -12.11
CA ASP A 49 5.76 -2.48 -12.32
C ASP A 49 4.73 -3.34 -13.07
N ILE A 50 3.43 -3.06 -12.84
CA ILE A 50 2.35 -3.69 -13.59
C ILE A 50 2.41 -3.26 -15.06
N GLU A 51 2.63 -1.97 -15.35
CA GLU A 51 2.75 -1.47 -16.72
C GLU A 51 3.89 -2.19 -17.46
N VAL A 52 5.08 -2.27 -16.84
CA VAL A 52 6.23 -3.01 -17.40
C VAL A 52 5.90 -4.49 -17.63
N PHE A 53 5.28 -5.14 -16.65
CA PHE A 53 4.86 -6.54 -16.78
C PHE A 53 3.86 -6.75 -17.92
N LEU A 54 2.90 -5.84 -18.10
CA LEU A 54 1.93 -5.91 -19.19
C LEU A 54 2.58 -5.63 -20.56
N GLU A 55 3.56 -4.71 -20.63
CA GLU A 55 4.38 -4.48 -21.84
C GLU A 55 5.10 -5.74 -22.28
N GLU A 56 5.74 -6.44 -21.33
CA GLU A 56 6.44 -7.69 -21.60
C GLU A 56 5.47 -8.82 -22.00
N THR A 57 4.31 -8.90 -21.33
CA THR A 57 3.31 -9.95 -21.57
C THR A 57 2.65 -9.82 -22.93
N PHE A 58 2.23 -8.61 -23.28
CA PHE A 58 1.49 -8.36 -24.53
C PHE A 58 2.39 -7.93 -25.69
N GLN A 59 3.67 -7.62 -25.42
CA GLN A 59 4.63 -7.09 -26.40
C GLN A 59 4.08 -5.85 -27.14
N HIS A 60 3.26 -5.06 -26.42
CA HIS A 60 2.57 -3.91 -26.98
C HIS A 60 2.49 -2.76 -25.95
N PRO A 61 3.53 -1.89 -25.88
CA PRO A 61 3.62 -0.84 -24.86
C PRO A 61 2.40 0.10 -24.80
N SER A 62 1.82 0.45 -25.94
CA SER A 62 0.65 1.34 -25.95
C SER A 62 -0.60 0.71 -25.35
N ILE A 63 -0.79 -0.60 -25.44
CA ILE A 63 -1.90 -1.31 -24.81
C ILE A 63 -1.69 -1.34 -23.30
N ALA A 64 -0.49 -1.67 -22.81
CA ALA A 64 -0.17 -1.65 -21.39
C ALA A 64 -0.45 -0.26 -20.79
N HIS A 65 0.04 0.79 -21.43
CA HIS A 65 -0.21 2.16 -21.01
C HIS A 65 -1.70 2.52 -20.96
N GLN A 66 -2.48 2.15 -21.99
CA GLN A 66 -3.93 2.36 -22.02
C GLN A 66 -4.65 1.66 -20.88
N ILE A 67 -4.27 0.41 -20.59
CA ILE A 67 -4.83 -0.36 -19.46
C ILE A 67 -4.59 0.38 -18.13
N ILE A 68 -3.35 0.82 -17.89
CA ILE A 68 -3.03 1.53 -16.64
C ILE A 68 -3.80 2.86 -16.53
N GLN A 69 -3.87 3.64 -17.60
CA GLN A 69 -4.63 4.88 -17.62
C GLN A 69 -6.12 4.64 -17.37
N GLN A 70 -6.72 3.67 -18.05
CA GLN A 70 -8.13 3.37 -17.90
C GLN A 70 -8.43 2.84 -16.50
N ARG A 71 -7.56 1.99 -15.94
CA ARG A 71 -7.67 1.52 -14.54
C ARG A 71 -7.68 2.69 -13.55
N GLU A 72 -6.80 3.68 -13.72
CA GLU A 72 -6.81 4.88 -12.84
C GLU A 72 -8.13 5.65 -12.94
N ILE A 73 -8.69 5.77 -14.14
CA ILE A 73 -9.98 6.44 -14.37
C ILE A 73 -11.12 5.69 -13.68
N GLU A 74 -11.25 4.38 -13.91
CA GLU A 74 -12.34 3.57 -13.34
C GLU A 74 -12.25 3.48 -11.82
N PHE A 75 -11.03 3.36 -11.28
CA PHE A 75 -10.80 3.39 -9.84
C PHE A 75 -11.25 4.73 -9.21
N ALA A 76 -10.86 5.85 -9.80
CA ALA A 76 -11.27 7.17 -9.31
C ALA A 76 -12.79 7.39 -9.45
N LYS A 77 -13.39 6.94 -10.54
CA LYS A 77 -14.83 7.04 -10.81
C LYS A 77 -15.65 6.24 -9.79
N TYR A 78 -15.19 5.06 -9.38
CA TYR A 78 -15.84 4.26 -8.35
C TYR A 78 -16.02 5.07 -7.06
N TYR A 79 -14.96 5.69 -6.57
CA TYR A 79 -14.98 6.44 -5.31
C TYR A 79 -15.66 7.81 -5.38
N GLN A 80 -16.07 8.27 -6.57
CA GLN A 80 -16.97 9.43 -6.67
C GLN A 80 -18.39 9.14 -6.16
N THR A 81 -18.80 7.87 -6.17
CA THR A 81 -20.17 7.45 -5.84
C THR A 81 -20.25 6.42 -4.71
N HIS A 82 -19.13 5.87 -4.30
CA HIS A 82 -19.05 4.85 -3.25
C HIS A 82 -18.15 5.31 -2.11
N PRO A 83 -18.48 4.96 -0.85
CA PRO A 83 -17.63 5.28 0.29
C PRO A 83 -16.30 4.50 0.25
N VAL A 84 -15.26 5.10 0.83
CA VAL A 84 -14.01 4.40 1.10
C VAL A 84 -14.16 3.56 2.36
N GLU A 85 -13.93 2.27 2.25
CA GLU A 85 -13.97 1.35 3.39
C GLU A 85 -12.64 1.37 4.15
N VAL A 86 -12.67 1.74 5.43
CA VAL A 86 -11.51 1.69 6.32
C VAL A 86 -11.36 0.28 6.87
N LYS A 87 -10.14 -0.24 6.84
CA LYS A 87 -9.83 -1.58 7.41
C LYS A 87 -10.17 -1.62 8.89
N SER A 88 -10.70 -2.75 9.33
CA SER A 88 -11.16 -2.93 10.71
C SER A 88 -10.06 -2.62 11.74
N GLY A 89 -10.41 -1.90 12.82
CA GLY A 89 -9.52 -1.59 13.94
C GLY A 89 -8.54 -0.44 13.70
N ILE A 90 -8.49 0.15 12.51
CA ILE A 90 -7.55 1.25 12.20
C ILE A 90 -7.77 2.46 13.10
N PHE A 91 -9.01 2.91 13.30
CA PHE A 91 -9.28 4.07 14.18
C PHE A 91 -8.88 3.81 15.64
N ASP A 92 -9.13 2.62 16.16
CA ASP A 92 -8.74 2.24 17.52
C ASP A 92 -7.21 2.20 17.66
N PHE A 93 -6.53 1.68 16.64
CA PHE A 93 -5.08 1.63 16.60
C PHE A 93 -4.46 3.03 16.49
N LEU A 94 -5.01 3.92 15.67
CA LEU A 94 -4.58 5.32 15.57
C LEU A 94 -4.77 6.06 16.91
N ALA A 95 -5.90 5.85 17.61
CA ALA A 95 -6.11 6.38 18.93
C ALA A 95 -5.08 5.85 19.97
N PHE A 96 -4.76 4.56 19.89
CA PHE A 96 -3.73 3.93 20.73
C PHE A 96 -2.33 4.53 20.48
N ILE A 97 -1.93 4.74 19.21
CA ILE A 97 -0.67 5.36 18.82
C ILE A 97 -0.59 6.80 19.33
N LYS A 98 -1.67 7.57 19.17
CA LYS A 98 -1.78 8.95 19.64
C LYS A 98 -1.60 9.06 21.16
N ASN A 99 -2.22 8.15 21.93
CA ASN A 99 -2.09 8.10 23.39
C ASN A 99 -0.65 7.80 23.83
N ARG A 100 0.13 7.10 23.01
CA ARG A 100 1.56 6.83 23.23
C ARG A 100 2.49 7.91 22.67
N ARG A 101 1.95 8.96 22.08
CA ARG A 101 2.68 10.08 21.48
C ARG A 101 3.69 9.62 20.41
N LEU A 102 3.34 8.56 19.68
CA LEU A 102 4.12 8.10 18.53
C LEU A 102 3.78 8.96 17.32
N LYS A 103 4.77 9.25 16.50
CA LYS A 103 4.58 9.94 15.23
C LYS A 103 3.97 9.00 14.19
N THR A 104 3.20 9.54 13.25
CA THR A 104 2.49 8.77 12.24
C THR A 104 2.71 9.30 10.83
N ALA A 105 2.91 8.43 9.88
CA ALA A 105 2.96 8.79 8.46
C ALA A 105 2.18 7.80 7.61
N VAL A 106 1.65 8.30 6.49
CA VAL A 106 1.23 7.45 5.36
C VAL A 106 2.34 7.46 4.32
N ALA A 107 2.68 6.29 3.79
CA ALA A 107 3.65 6.13 2.71
C ALA A 107 3.07 5.16 1.66
N THR A 108 2.46 5.70 0.61
CA THR A 108 1.74 4.95 -0.42
C THR A 108 2.37 5.07 -1.79
N SER A 109 2.32 4.00 -2.59
CA SER A 109 2.68 4.02 -4.02
C SER A 109 1.71 4.83 -4.88
N ALA A 110 0.52 5.16 -4.37
CA ALA A 110 -0.47 5.96 -5.08
C ALA A 110 0.02 7.40 -5.31
N LYS A 111 -0.48 8.03 -6.38
CA LYS A 111 -0.28 9.46 -6.63
C LYS A 111 -1.03 10.28 -5.57
N GLU A 112 -0.49 11.45 -5.21
CA GLU A 112 -1.12 12.38 -4.27
C GLU A 112 -2.58 12.70 -4.66
N SER A 113 -2.81 12.93 -5.96
CA SER A 113 -4.14 13.25 -6.52
C SER A 113 -5.19 12.14 -6.34
N ILE A 114 -4.76 10.91 -6.05
CA ILE A 114 -5.62 9.76 -5.75
C ILE A 114 -5.70 9.52 -4.24
N ALA A 115 -4.56 9.52 -3.56
CA ALA A 115 -4.49 9.16 -2.15
C ALA A 115 -5.16 10.18 -1.23
N VAL A 116 -4.97 11.48 -1.47
CA VAL A 116 -5.53 12.54 -0.60
C VAL A 116 -7.06 12.50 -0.58
N PRO A 117 -7.79 12.50 -1.72
CA PRO A 117 -9.25 12.39 -1.70
C PRO A 117 -9.78 11.13 -0.98
N LEU A 118 -9.09 9.99 -1.13
CA LEU A 118 -9.49 8.75 -0.45
C LEU A 118 -9.31 8.86 1.08
N LEU A 119 -8.17 9.39 1.53
CA LEU A 119 -7.90 9.58 2.96
C LEU A 119 -8.82 10.64 3.59
N GLU A 120 -9.20 11.68 2.85
CA GLU A 120 -10.19 12.67 3.30
C GLU A 120 -11.57 12.05 3.43
N GLN A 121 -12.04 11.33 2.40
CA GLN A 121 -13.33 10.66 2.43
C GLN A 121 -13.41 9.59 3.52
N ALA A 122 -12.31 8.87 3.76
CA ALA A 122 -12.19 7.88 4.83
C ALA A 122 -12.12 8.52 6.25
N GLY A 123 -11.99 9.85 6.35
CA GLY A 123 -11.81 10.53 7.64
C GLY A 123 -10.46 10.21 8.31
N LEU A 124 -9.44 9.89 7.52
CA LEU A 124 -8.13 9.45 8.03
C LEU A 124 -7.07 10.56 8.04
N ILE A 125 -7.18 11.55 7.16
CA ILE A 125 -6.11 12.52 6.91
C ILE A 125 -5.64 13.26 8.17
N GLN A 126 -6.55 13.59 9.10
CA GLN A 126 -6.23 14.30 10.35
C GLN A 126 -5.51 13.46 11.41
N HIS A 127 -5.31 12.18 11.17
CA HIS A 127 -4.67 11.26 12.11
C HIS A 127 -3.16 11.08 11.85
N PHE A 128 -2.63 11.69 10.78
CA PHE A 128 -1.24 11.53 10.38
C PHE A 128 -0.48 12.85 10.42
N ASP A 129 0.79 12.78 10.82
CA ASP A 129 1.69 13.94 10.88
C ASP A 129 2.25 14.28 9.50
N THR A 130 2.51 13.27 8.64
CA THR A 130 3.06 13.47 7.29
C THR A 130 2.55 12.42 6.30
N PHE A 131 2.72 12.75 5.00
CA PHE A 131 2.34 11.90 3.88
C PHE A 131 3.50 11.83 2.89
N THR A 132 3.71 10.66 2.30
CA THR A 132 4.67 10.44 1.21
C THR A 132 3.98 9.63 0.13
N PHE A 133 3.98 10.14 -1.10
CA PHE A 133 3.27 9.58 -2.23
C PHE A 133 4.23 9.03 -3.28
N GLY A 134 3.80 8.06 -4.07
CA GLY A 134 4.59 7.47 -5.15
C GLY A 134 5.12 8.49 -6.17
N SER A 135 4.39 9.59 -6.40
CA SER A 135 4.84 10.70 -7.27
C SER A 135 6.03 11.49 -6.73
N GLN A 136 6.39 11.30 -5.47
CA GLN A 136 7.48 12.03 -4.80
C GLN A 136 8.78 11.24 -4.75
N VAL A 137 8.82 10.01 -5.22
CA VAL A 137 10.01 9.14 -5.21
C VAL A 137 10.41 8.77 -6.64
N LYS A 138 11.67 8.43 -6.81
CA LYS A 138 12.21 7.99 -8.10
C LYS A 138 12.05 6.48 -8.27
N GLU A 139 12.32 5.76 -7.19
CA GLU A 139 12.28 4.30 -7.16
C GLU A 139 11.07 3.82 -6.33
N ALA A 140 10.24 3.00 -6.97
CA ALA A 140 9.08 2.39 -6.31
C ALA A 140 9.50 1.21 -5.41
N LYS A 141 8.57 0.73 -4.53
CA LYS A 141 8.75 -0.55 -3.83
C LYS A 141 9.08 -1.65 -4.86
N PRO A 142 10.05 -2.52 -4.61
CA PRO A 142 10.68 -2.84 -3.32
C PRO A 142 11.86 -1.94 -2.92
N HIS A 143 12.16 -0.83 -3.63
CA HIS A 143 13.17 0.12 -3.19
C HIS A 143 12.70 0.87 -1.93
N PRO A 144 13.56 1.14 -0.93
CA PRO A 144 13.17 1.71 0.35
C PRO A 144 12.88 3.22 0.34
N GLU A 145 13.06 3.92 -0.79
CA GLU A 145 13.01 5.38 -0.89
C GLU A 145 11.72 5.97 -0.30
N LEU A 146 10.57 5.34 -0.55
CA LEU A 146 9.27 5.79 -0.06
C LEU A 146 9.24 5.88 1.47
N PHE A 147 9.64 4.81 2.15
CA PHE A 147 9.65 4.75 3.61
C PHE A 147 10.77 5.59 4.23
N LEU A 148 11.93 5.64 3.60
CA LEU A 148 13.04 6.51 4.05
C LEU A 148 12.63 7.98 4.01
N LYS A 149 11.93 8.41 2.96
CA LYS A 149 11.40 9.77 2.84
C LYS A 149 10.34 10.07 3.91
N ALA A 150 9.42 9.13 4.17
CA ALA A 150 8.43 9.26 5.23
C ALA A 150 9.10 9.39 6.61
N ALA A 151 10.10 8.57 6.92
CA ALA A 151 10.86 8.62 8.17
C ALA A 151 11.62 9.94 8.31
N ALA A 152 12.23 10.43 7.23
CA ALA A 152 12.92 11.73 7.21
C ALA A 152 11.96 12.90 7.49
N SER A 153 10.76 12.89 6.89
CA SER A 153 9.72 13.89 7.14
C SER A 153 9.23 13.90 8.60
N LEU A 154 9.25 12.75 9.25
CA LEU A 154 8.97 12.62 10.69
C LEU A 154 10.17 12.99 11.58
N ALA A 155 11.36 13.21 11.01
CA ALA A 155 12.63 13.35 11.74
C ALA A 155 12.87 12.15 12.70
N VAL A 156 12.67 10.92 12.18
CA VAL A 156 12.87 9.66 12.90
C VAL A 156 13.82 8.77 12.11
N ARG A 157 14.75 8.11 12.80
CA ARG A 157 15.66 7.15 12.17
C ARG A 157 14.90 5.85 11.85
N PRO A 158 15.19 5.16 10.73
CA PRO A 158 14.47 3.96 10.29
C PRO A 158 14.35 2.88 11.38
N GLU A 159 15.43 2.58 12.10
CA GLU A 159 15.44 1.56 13.15
C GLU A 159 14.57 1.91 14.38
N LYS A 160 14.04 3.14 14.44
CA LYS A 160 13.10 3.61 15.47
C LYS A 160 11.66 3.70 14.96
N ALA A 161 11.43 3.36 13.71
CA ALA A 161 10.11 3.33 13.11
C ALA A 161 9.68 1.89 12.77
N VAL A 162 8.38 1.68 12.80
CA VAL A 162 7.72 0.46 12.31
C VAL A 162 7.00 0.81 11.03
N VAL A 163 7.14 -0.02 10.00
CA VAL A 163 6.36 0.01 8.77
C VAL A 163 5.29 -1.06 8.86
N ILE A 164 4.02 -0.70 8.59
CA ILE A 164 2.89 -1.64 8.48
C ILE A 164 2.54 -1.75 7.00
N GLU A 165 2.51 -2.97 6.51
CA GLU A 165 2.39 -3.33 5.10
C GLU A 165 1.57 -4.60 4.88
N ASP A 166 0.95 -4.70 3.71
CA ASP A 166 0.19 -5.88 3.26
C ASP A 166 0.83 -6.59 2.05
N SER A 167 1.87 -5.99 1.44
CA SER A 167 2.55 -6.49 0.24
C SER A 167 3.96 -7.00 0.51
N GLU A 168 4.38 -8.03 -0.24
CA GLU A 168 5.76 -8.52 -0.19
C GLU A 168 6.77 -7.46 -0.63
N SER A 169 6.44 -6.67 -1.66
CA SER A 169 7.31 -5.60 -2.16
C SER A 169 7.55 -4.51 -1.09
N GLY A 170 6.52 -4.19 -0.29
CA GLY A 170 6.65 -3.24 0.80
C GLY A 170 7.46 -3.79 1.99
N ILE A 171 7.31 -5.08 2.33
CA ILE A 171 8.15 -5.73 3.34
C ILE A 171 9.63 -5.74 2.93
N ILE A 172 9.91 -6.03 1.65
CA ILE A 172 11.28 -5.95 1.10
C ILE A 172 11.82 -4.51 1.25
N ALA A 173 11.04 -3.52 0.85
CA ALA A 173 11.40 -2.11 0.98
C ALA A 173 11.69 -1.71 2.44
N ALA A 174 10.83 -2.12 3.38
CA ALA A 174 11.02 -1.86 4.81
C ALA A 174 12.32 -2.49 5.34
N ASN A 175 12.61 -3.74 4.97
CA ASN A 175 13.85 -4.43 5.37
C ASN A 175 15.09 -3.73 4.79
N GLN A 176 15.08 -3.40 3.49
CA GLN A 176 16.20 -2.69 2.85
C GLN A 176 16.43 -1.30 3.45
N GLY A 177 15.36 -0.63 3.91
CA GLY A 177 15.43 0.66 4.58
C GLY A 177 15.86 0.59 6.06
N GLY A 178 16.01 -0.60 6.63
CA GLY A 178 16.40 -0.80 8.04
C GLY A 178 15.26 -0.56 9.04
N PHE A 179 14.01 -0.68 8.60
CA PHE A 179 12.82 -0.55 9.44
C PHE A 179 12.47 -1.86 10.15
N GLN A 180 11.75 -1.76 11.26
CA GLN A 180 10.97 -2.87 11.77
C GLN A 180 9.74 -3.02 10.86
N ALA A 181 9.48 -4.23 10.36
CA ALA A 181 8.37 -4.50 9.46
C ALA A 181 7.27 -5.31 10.16
N VAL A 182 6.03 -4.88 9.98
CA VAL A 182 4.80 -5.56 10.38
C VAL A 182 4.03 -5.90 9.11
N PHE A 183 3.80 -7.17 8.87
CA PHE A 183 3.13 -7.69 7.69
C PHE A 183 1.72 -8.14 8.02
N ILE A 184 0.72 -7.52 7.38
CA ILE A 184 -0.71 -7.80 7.56
C ILE A 184 -1.35 -8.05 6.17
N PRO A 185 -0.94 -9.13 5.47
CA PRO A 185 -1.47 -9.43 4.14
C PRO A 185 -2.83 -10.11 4.20
N GLU A 186 -3.57 -10.09 3.10
CA GLU A 186 -4.82 -10.88 2.96
C GLU A 186 -4.58 -12.39 2.92
N THR A 187 -3.43 -12.81 2.38
CA THR A 187 -3.04 -14.22 2.32
C THR A 187 -1.76 -14.46 3.11
N GLU A 188 -1.67 -15.62 3.75
CA GLU A 188 -0.46 -15.96 4.52
C GLU A 188 0.80 -15.94 3.65
N PRO A 189 1.88 -15.30 4.14
CA PRO A 189 3.16 -15.29 3.43
C PRO A 189 3.74 -16.70 3.33
N THR A 190 4.36 -17.00 2.20
CA THR A 190 4.99 -18.30 1.95
C THR A 190 6.12 -18.57 2.94
N GLN A 191 6.43 -19.86 3.16
CA GLN A 191 7.53 -20.23 4.05
C GLN A 191 8.88 -19.68 3.54
N SER A 192 9.09 -19.65 2.22
CA SER A 192 10.30 -19.07 1.61
C SER A 192 10.43 -17.59 1.91
N PHE A 193 9.34 -16.82 1.81
CA PHE A 193 9.34 -15.39 2.12
C PHE A 193 9.63 -15.14 3.61
N ARG A 194 9.03 -15.93 4.52
CA ARG A 194 9.30 -15.87 5.97
C ARG A 194 10.76 -16.18 6.33
N GLN A 195 11.46 -17.01 5.55
CA GLN A 195 12.87 -17.33 5.77
C GLN A 195 13.83 -16.25 5.23
N GLN A 196 13.40 -15.54 4.20
CA GLN A 196 14.24 -14.57 3.49
C GLN A 196 14.19 -13.17 4.12
N TYR A 197 13.04 -12.76 4.66
CA TYR A 197 12.82 -11.41 5.14
C TYR A 197 12.42 -11.37 6.61
N ASN A 198 12.80 -10.27 7.28
CA ASN A 198 12.52 -10.09 8.71
C ASN A 198 11.26 -9.25 8.91
N PHE A 199 10.21 -9.84 9.46
CA PHE A 199 8.96 -9.15 9.79
C PHE A 199 8.18 -9.88 10.90
N SER A 200 7.29 -9.12 11.57
CA SER A 200 6.28 -9.70 12.43
C SER A 200 4.98 -9.86 11.62
N TYR A 201 4.42 -11.07 11.59
CA TYR A 201 3.18 -11.36 10.87
C TYR A 201 1.99 -11.30 11.82
N TYR A 202 0.92 -10.63 11.38
CA TYR A 202 -0.37 -10.57 12.06
C TYR A 202 -1.49 -10.69 11.03
N GLN A 203 -2.64 -11.24 11.44
CA GLN A 203 -3.82 -11.32 10.57
C GLN A 203 -4.54 -9.96 10.45
N GLN A 204 -4.45 -9.14 11.47
CA GLN A 204 -5.11 -7.84 11.55
C GLN A 204 -4.34 -6.88 12.46
N VAL A 205 -4.59 -5.59 12.33
CA VAL A 205 -3.88 -4.55 13.09
C VAL A 205 -4.13 -4.65 14.61
N GLN A 206 -5.29 -5.15 15.02
CA GLN A 206 -5.63 -5.36 16.42
C GLN A 206 -4.71 -6.38 17.12
N ASP A 207 -4.24 -7.40 16.40
CA ASP A 207 -3.30 -8.39 16.93
C ASP A 207 -1.93 -7.76 17.16
N PHE A 208 -1.48 -6.91 16.24
CA PHE A 208 -0.28 -6.11 16.45
C PHE A 208 -0.43 -5.17 17.63
N GLN A 209 -1.55 -4.45 17.74
CA GLN A 209 -1.84 -3.58 18.89
C GLN A 209 -1.76 -4.36 20.22
N ALA A 210 -2.37 -5.53 20.29
CA ALA A 210 -2.34 -6.38 21.47
C ALA A 210 -0.91 -6.82 21.86
N SER A 211 -0.04 -7.05 20.87
CA SER A 211 1.37 -7.39 21.11
C SER A 211 2.17 -6.25 21.75
N LEU A 212 1.78 -5.00 21.51
CA LEU A 212 2.42 -3.80 22.08
C LEU A 212 1.96 -3.48 23.52
N GLN A 213 0.94 -4.17 24.01
CA GLN A 213 0.39 -3.98 25.36
C GLN A 213 0.99 -4.95 26.39
N ARG A 214 1.72 -5.95 25.92
CA ARG A 214 2.41 -6.94 26.77
C ARG A 214 3.80 -6.45 27.16
#